data_6a0c4971d10a0b93157a10695c47bd11
#
_entry.id   6a0c4971d10a0b93157a10695c47bd11
#
_cell.length_a   1.000
_cell.length_b   1.000
_cell.length_c   1.000
_cell.angle_alpha   90.00
_cell.angle_beta   90.00
_cell.angle_gamma   90.00
#
_symmetry.space_group_name_H-M   'P 1'
#
loop_
_entity.id
_entity.type
_entity.pdbx_description
1 polymer ?
#
loop_
_entity_poly.entity_id
_entity_poly.type
_entity_poly.pdbx_seq_one_letter_code
_entity_poly.pdbx_strand_id
1 'polypeptide(L)'
;MGFNESLKIAAQGLNAERIRMNVISSNLANINTDDAGNGLPYIKKEPLFKTVKFKNYFGVEVEKIENAKNPFSEKYDPSNPLANKAGYVKTPNISAIRELVNMISATRAYQADAQVISESKAMSQSSLQI
;
A
#
# COMPACT_ATOMS: atom_id res chain seq x y z
N MET A 1 -23.49 14.25 9.51
CA MET A 1 -23.04 12.96 8.96
C MET A 1 -23.79 11.81 9.62
N GLY A 2 -24.42 10.95 8.85
CA GLY A 2 -25.18 9.83 9.39
C GLY A 2 -24.31 8.63 9.75
N PHE A 3 -24.87 7.74 10.53
CA PHE A 3 -24.25 6.49 10.96
C PHE A 3 -23.78 5.63 9.77
N ASN A 4 -24.65 5.45 8.77
CA ASN A 4 -24.32 4.67 7.58
C ASN A 4 -23.20 5.30 6.76
N GLU A 5 -23.12 6.60 6.71
CA GLU A 5 -22.06 7.34 6.02
C GLU A 5 -20.70 7.11 6.70
N SER A 6 -20.67 7.15 8.02
CA SER A 6 -19.45 6.85 8.79
C SER A 6 -18.95 5.42 8.54
N LEU A 7 -19.88 4.45 8.49
CA LEU A 7 -19.52 3.06 8.15
C LEU A 7 -18.96 2.93 6.74
N LYS A 8 -19.55 3.62 5.76
CA LYS A 8 -19.08 3.59 4.38
C LYS A 8 -17.69 4.19 4.25
N ILE A 9 -17.43 5.32 4.91
CA ILE A 9 -16.11 5.95 4.93
C ILE A 9 -15.07 5.01 5.54
N ALA A 10 -15.38 4.41 6.71
CA ALA A 10 -14.49 3.48 7.37
C ALA A 10 -14.22 2.23 6.51
N ALA A 11 -15.24 1.68 5.86
CA ALA A 11 -15.08 0.53 4.97
C ALA A 11 -14.22 0.84 3.75
N GLN A 12 -14.36 2.04 3.18
CA GLN A 12 -13.50 2.49 2.08
C GLN A 12 -12.05 2.66 2.52
N GLY A 13 -11.83 3.28 3.68
CA GLY A 13 -10.50 3.44 4.25
C GLY A 13 -9.84 2.09 4.51
N LEU A 14 -10.59 1.16 5.09
CA LEU A 14 -10.14 -0.21 5.36
C LEU A 14 -9.72 -0.93 4.08
N ASN A 15 -10.51 -0.83 3.03
CA ASN A 15 -10.18 -1.43 1.73
C ASN A 15 -8.94 -0.78 1.09
N ALA A 16 -8.84 0.54 1.14
CA ALA A 16 -7.69 1.28 0.62
C ALA A 16 -6.40 0.88 1.35
N GLU A 17 -6.43 0.80 2.68
CA GLU A 17 -5.26 0.39 3.46
C GLU A 17 -4.92 -1.09 3.28
N ARG A 18 -5.90 -1.95 3.06
CA ARG A 18 -5.64 -3.36 2.71
C ARG A 18 -4.86 -3.47 1.40
N ILE A 19 -5.26 -2.71 0.38
CA ILE A 19 -4.54 -2.66 -0.91
C ILE A 19 -3.13 -2.12 -0.70
N ARG A 20 -2.99 -1.06 0.11
CA ARG A 20 -1.68 -0.49 0.45
C ARG A 20 -0.76 -1.51 1.13
N MET A 21 -1.26 -2.26 2.11
CA MET A 21 -0.50 -3.32 2.77
C MET A 21 -0.07 -4.41 1.79
N ASN A 22 -0.95 -4.81 0.86
CA ASN A 22 -0.62 -5.81 -0.15
C ASN A 22 0.48 -5.32 -1.09
N VAL A 23 0.44 -4.06 -1.50
CA VAL A 23 1.48 -3.46 -2.35
C VAL A 23 2.82 -3.40 -1.61
N ILE A 24 2.82 -2.97 -0.36
CA ILE A 24 4.03 -2.92 0.48
C ILE A 24 4.62 -4.32 0.66
N SER A 25 3.78 -5.32 0.93
CA SER A 25 4.21 -6.72 1.06
C SER A 25 4.87 -7.23 -0.21
N SER A 26 4.31 -6.91 -1.37
CA SER A 26 4.88 -7.27 -2.66
C SER A 26 6.23 -6.58 -2.89
N ASN A 27 6.35 -5.31 -2.56
CA ASN A 27 7.60 -4.57 -2.65
C ASN A 27 8.69 -5.17 -1.75
N LEU A 28 8.35 -5.50 -0.50
CA LEU A 28 9.28 -6.13 0.44
C LEU A 28 9.71 -7.52 -0.02
N ALA A 29 8.77 -8.32 -0.51
CA ALA A 29 9.06 -9.67 -1.00
C ALA A 29 10.02 -9.65 -2.20
N ASN A 30 10.01 -8.59 -3.00
CA ASN A 30 10.78 -8.45 -4.22
C ASN A 30 11.96 -7.47 -4.11
N ILE A 31 12.33 -7.09 -2.89
CA ILE A 31 13.40 -6.10 -2.67
C ILE A 31 14.75 -6.54 -3.26
N ASN A 32 15.00 -7.85 -3.34
CA ASN A 32 16.21 -8.44 -3.88
C ASN A 32 16.01 -9.12 -5.24
N THR A 33 14.88 -8.87 -5.90
CA THR A 33 14.57 -9.45 -7.20
C THR A 33 15.21 -8.63 -8.30
N ASP A 34 16.41 -9.02 -8.72
CA ASP A 34 17.20 -8.31 -9.73
C ASP A 34 16.83 -8.71 -11.16
N ASP A 35 16.09 -9.81 -11.33
CA ASP A 35 15.52 -10.25 -12.60
C ASP A 35 14.10 -10.75 -12.37
N ALA A 36 13.14 -9.97 -12.85
CA ALA A 36 11.72 -10.29 -12.75
C ALA A 36 11.20 -11.18 -13.89
N GLY A 37 12.12 -11.77 -14.67
CA GLY A 37 11.79 -12.64 -15.81
C GLY A 37 12.01 -12.01 -17.19
N ASN A 38 12.33 -10.74 -17.25
CA ASN A 38 12.58 -9.98 -18.49
C ASN A 38 13.98 -9.36 -18.56
N GLY A 39 14.90 -9.77 -17.67
CA GLY A 39 16.24 -9.21 -17.54
C GLY A 39 16.30 -7.88 -16.80
N LEU A 40 15.17 -7.39 -16.30
CA LEU A 40 15.07 -6.16 -15.51
C LEU A 40 14.65 -6.48 -14.09
N PRO A 41 15.06 -5.65 -13.10
CA PRO A 41 14.63 -5.83 -11.72
C PRO A 41 13.11 -5.64 -11.55
N TYR A 42 12.61 -6.13 -10.42
CA TYR A 42 11.26 -5.81 -9.99
C TYR A 42 11.09 -4.29 -9.88
N ILE A 43 9.96 -3.80 -10.35
CA ILE A 43 9.61 -2.38 -10.28
C ILE A 43 8.70 -2.15 -9.07
N LYS A 44 9.14 -1.29 -8.15
CA LYS A 44 8.37 -0.88 -6.99
C LYS A 44 6.99 -0.37 -7.42
N LYS A 45 5.95 -0.85 -6.77
CA LYS A 45 4.57 -0.40 -6.98
C LYS A 45 4.16 0.60 -5.91
N GLU A 46 3.31 1.52 -6.29
CA GLU A 46 2.76 2.53 -5.40
C GLU A 46 1.25 2.66 -5.65
N PRO A 47 0.41 2.62 -4.61
CA PRO A 47 -1.01 2.89 -4.79
C PRO A 47 -1.25 4.38 -4.92
N LEU A 48 -2.10 4.77 -5.85
CA LEU A 48 -2.56 6.14 -5.99
C LEU A 48 -3.95 6.25 -5.40
N PHE A 49 -4.08 7.04 -4.33
CA PHE A 49 -5.35 7.30 -3.67
C PHE A 49 -6.07 8.46 -4.33
N LYS A 50 -7.38 8.40 -4.33
CA LYS A 50 -8.22 9.53 -4.74
C LYS A 50 -9.36 9.73 -3.76
N THR A 51 -9.81 10.97 -3.65
CA THR A 51 -11.01 11.34 -2.91
C THR A 51 -12.24 11.05 -3.76
N VAL A 52 -13.21 10.38 -3.17
CA VAL A 52 -14.50 10.13 -3.80
C VAL A 52 -15.54 11.01 -3.11
N LYS A 53 -16.25 11.82 -3.90
CA LYS A 53 -17.31 12.68 -3.37
C LYS A 53 -18.65 11.95 -3.43
N PHE A 54 -19.31 11.85 -2.30
CA PHE A 54 -20.70 11.48 -2.19
C PHE A 54 -21.55 12.73 -1.96
N LYS A 55 -22.84 12.59 -1.90
CA LYS A 55 -23.75 13.73 -1.79
C LYS A 55 -23.38 14.70 -0.65
N ASN A 56 -23.09 14.20 0.53
CA ASN A 56 -22.84 14.99 1.74
C ASN A 56 -21.50 14.68 2.44
N TYR A 57 -20.65 13.83 1.86
CA TYR A 57 -19.40 13.42 2.48
C TYR A 57 -18.37 13.01 1.44
N PHE A 58 -17.15 12.82 1.90
CA PHE A 58 -16.04 12.37 1.08
C PHE A 58 -15.49 11.06 1.61
N GLY A 59 -15.14 10.17 0.70
CA GLY A 59 -14.44 8.93 1.01
C GLY A 59 -13.12 8.86 0.28
N VAL A 60 -12.43 7.74 0.41
CA VAL A 60 -11.15 7.47 -0.26
C VAL A 60 -11.21 6.12 -0.96
N GLU A 61 -10.59 6.05 -2.13
CA GLU A 61 -10.36 4.78 -2.81
C GLU A 61 -9.00 4.77 -3.51
N VAL A 62 -8.52 3.58 -3.84
CA VAL A 62 -7.33 3.43 -4.67
C VAL A 62 -7.75 3.54 -6.13
N GLU A 63 -7.28 4.59 -6.81
CA GLU A 63 -7.57 4.81 -8.22
C GLU A 63 -6.86 3.78 -9.10
N LYS A 64 -5.57 3.57 -8.84
CA LYS A 64 -4.73 2.62 -9.55
C LYS A 64 -3.47 2.31 -8.77
N ILE A 65 -2.78 1.26 -9.20
CA ILE A 65 -1.43 0.93 -8.70
C ILE A 65 -0.46 1.30 -9.81
N GLU A 66 0.49 2.19 -9.50
CA GLU A 66 1.46 2.71 -10.45
C GLU A 66 2.85 2.14 -10.19
N ASN A 67 3.69 2.20 -11.22
CA ASN A 67 5.13 1.98 -11.08
C ASN A 67 5.79 3.23 -10.49
N ALA A 68 6.76 3.04 -9.60
CA ALA A 68 7.56 4.14 -9.07
C ALA A 68 8.33 4.86 -10.19
N LYS A 69 8.55 6.16 -10.03
CA LYS A 69 9.21 7.01 -11.04
C LYS A 69 10.68 6.67 -11.23
N ASN A 70 11.39 6.35 -10.16
CA ASN A 70 12.80 5.93 -10.19
C ASN A 70 12.89 4.47 -9.76
N PRO A 71 12.57 3.52 -10.67
CA PRO A 71 12.35 2.13 -10.29
C PRO A 71 13.63 1.36 -9.94
N PHE A 72 14.81 1.81 -10.40
CA PHE A 72 16.05 1.07 -10.27
C PHE A 72 17.13 1.86 -9.54
N SER A 73 17.95 1.16 -8.77
CA SER A 73 19.24 1.65 -8.28
C SER A 73 20.35 0.76 -8.83
N GLU A 74 21.60 1.20 -8.70
CA GLU A 74 22.75 0.46 -9.18
C GLU A 74 23.62 0.02 -8.02
N LYS A 75 24.12 -1.22 -8.09
CA LYS A 75 25.01 -1.83 -7.11
C LYS A 75 26.26 -2.33 -7.84
N TYR A 76 27.43 -2.00 -7.31
CA TYR A 76 28.68 -2.54 -7.85
C TYR A 76 28.86 -4.00 -7.43
N ASP A 77 28.76 -4.89 -8.41
CA ASP A 77 28.94 -6.33 -8.25
C ASP A 77 29.39 -6.93 -9.57
N PRO A 78 30.70 -6.78 -9.90
CA PRO A 78 31.23 -7.20 -11.22
C PRO A 78 31.18 -8.71 -11.46
N SER A 79 31.10 -9.53 -10.40
CA SER A 79 30.99 -10.98 -10.52
C SER A 79 29.58 -11.48 -10.83
N ASN A 80 28.59 -10.59 -10.75
CA ASN A 80 27.20 -10.94 -11.00
C ASN A 80 26.95 -11.14 -12.50
N PRO A 81 26.30 -12.23 -12.93
CA PRO A 81 25.98 -12.45 -14.35
C PRO A 81 25.15 -11.31 -14.99
N LEU A 82 24.41 -10.54 -14.18
CA LEU A 82 23.60 -9.41 -14.64
C LEU A 82 24.36 -8.10 -14.70
N ALA A 83 25.66 -8.10 -14.31
CA ALA A 83 26.47 -6.89 -14.30
C ALA A 83 26.73 -6.36 -15.73
N ASN A 84 26.70 -5.04 -15.87
CA ASN A 84 27.09 -4.40 -17.13
C ASN A 84 28.62 -4.38 -17.27
N LYS A 85 29.13 -3.77 -18.38
CA LYS A 85 30.57 -3.71 -18.64
C LYS A 85 31.35 -2.94 -17.57
N ALA A 86 30.68 -1.99 -16.87
CA ALA A 86 31.29 -1.23 -15.79
C ALA A 86 31.22 -1.95 -14.43
N GLY A 87 30.58 -3.13 -14.36
CA GLY A 87 30.47 -3.93 -13.16
C GLY A 87 29.28 -3.60 -12.26
N TYR A 88 28.31 -2.86 -12.77
CA TYR A 88 27.11 -2.49 -12.02
C TYR A 88 25.91 -3.35 -12.36
N VAL A 89 25.13 -3.70 -11.35
CA VAL A 89 23.88 -4.43 -11.47
C VAL A 89 22.72 -3.50 -11.09
N LYS A 90 21.68 -3.48 -11.92
CA LYS A 90 20.44 -2.80 -11.56
C LYS A 90 19.69 -3.61 -10.52
N THR A 91 19.20 -2.95 -9.49
CA THR A 91 18.40 -3.54 -8.40
C THR A 91 17.14 -2.73 -8.20
N PRO A 92 16.09 -3.31 -7.57
CA PRO A 92 14.91 -2.52 -7.23
C PRO A 92 15.27 -1.36 -6.31
N ASN A 93 14.75 -0.17 -6.60
CA ASN A 93 14.96 1.01 -5.77
C ASN A 93 13.96 1.02 -4.61
N ILE A 94 14.13 0.11 -3.66
CA ILE A 94 13.23 -0.08 -2.53
C ILE A 94 14.04 0.04 -1.23
N SER A 95 13.59 0.89 -0.33
CA SER A 95 14.13 0.99 1.03
C SER A 95 13.32 0.10 1.96
N ALA A 96 13.93 -0.95 2.51
CA ALA A 96 13.28 -1.84 3.46
C ALA A 96 12.73 -1.10 4.68
N ILE A 97 13.49 -0.14 5.21
CA ILE A 97 13.10 0.65 6.37
C ILE A 97 11.86 1.49 6.05
N ARG A 98 11.84 2.17 4.90
CA ARG A 98 10.67 2.96 4.48
C ARG A 98 9.43 2.10 4.28
N GLU A 99 9.60 0.94 3.64
CA GLU A 99 8.47 0.03 3.41
C GLU A 99 7.93 -0.52 4.74
N LEU A 100 8.80 -0.82 5.70
CA LEU A 100 8.37 -1.26 7.04
C LEU A 100 7.63 -0.15 7.78
N VAL A 101 8.12 1.10 7.71
CA VAL A 101 7.41 2.25 8.30
C VAL A 101 6.06 2.45 7.64
N ASN A 102 5.99 2.34 6.32
CA ASN A 102 4.73 2.42 5.57
C ASN A 102 3.78 1.28 5.96
N MET A 103 4.30 0.08 6.19
CA MET A 103 3.49 -1.07 6.63
C MET A 103 2.90 -0.81 8.01
N ILE A 104 3.67 -0.27 8.95
CA ILE A 104 3.18 0.09 10.29
C ILE A 104 2.07 1.14 10.18
N SER A 105 2.28 2.17 9.36
CA SER A 105 1.29 3.23 9.12
C SER A 105 0.00 2.66 8.53
N ALA A 106 0.10 1.81 7.51
CA ALA A 106 -1.06 1.18 6.87
C ALA A 106 -1.80 0.25 7.83
N THR A 107 -1.06 -0.53 8.61
CA THR A 107 -1.65 -1.45 9.61
C THR A 107 -2.42 -0.67 10.68
N ARG A 108 -1.85 0.43 11.17
CA ARG A 108 -2.52 1.27 12.17
C ARG A 108 -3.79 1.92 11.61
N ALA A 109 -3.73 2.43 10.38
CA ALA A 109 -4.89 3.01 9.72
C ALA A 109 -5.99 1.96 9.51
N TYR A 110 -5.61 0.76 9.07
CA TYR A 110 -6.52 -0.38 8.92
C TYR A 110 -7.21 -0.73 10.25
N GLN A 111 -6.42 -0.85 11.32
CA GLN A 111 -6.94 -1.16 12.65
C GLN A 111 -7.87 -0.06 13.18
N ALA A 112 -7.55 1.21 12.93
CA ALA A 112 -8.39 2.33 13.31
C ALA A 112 -9.75 2.27 12.60
N ASP A 113 -9.78 2.02 11.30
CA ASP A 113 -11.02 1.88 10.54
C ASP A 113 -11.83 0.66 10.98
N ALA A 114 -11.16 -0.45 11.27
CA ALA A 114 -11.82 -1.65 11.79
C ALA A 114 -12.44 -1.38 13.16
N GLN A 115 -11.78 -0.61 14.02
CA GLN A 115 -12.30 -0.21 15.32
C GLN A 115 -13.53 0.68 15.19
N VAL A 116 -13.53 1.63 14.27
CA VAL A 116 -14.69 2.48 13.98
C VAL A 116 -15.89 1.62 13.58
N ILE A 117 -15.70 0.63 12.71
CA ILE A 117 -16.77 -0.29 12.29
C ILE A 117 -17.29 -1.08 13.48
N SER A 118 -16.40 -1.63 14.31
CA SER A 118 -16.76 -2.41 15.49
C SER A 118 -17.57 -1.59 16.50
N GLU A 119 -17.11 -0.39 16.81
CA GLU A 119 -17.81 0.51 17.74
C GLU A 119 -19.15 0.98 17.18
N SER A 120 -19.23 1.25 15.90
CA SER A 120 -20.46 1.63 15.22
C SER A 120 -21.50 0.52 15.29
N LYS A 121 -21.08 -0.74 15.11
CA LYS A 121 -21.95 -1.91 15.30
C LYS A 121 -22.46 -2.02 16.72
N ALA A 122 -21.59 -1.85 17.71
CA ALA A 122 -21.96 -1.90 19.12
C ALA A 122 -22.97 -0.80 19.46
N MET A 123 -22.77 0.41 18.96
CA MET A 123 -23.70 1.53 19.14
C MET A 123 -25.06 1.24 18.51
N SER A 124 -25.09 0.65 17.32
CA SER A 124 -26.31 0.26 16.64
C SER A 124 -27.09 -0.78 17.45
N GLN A 125 -26.40 -1.80 17.96
CA GLN A 125 -27.02 -2.83 18.80
C GLN A 125 -27.59 -2.26 20.09
N SER A 126 -26.87 -1.37 20.77
CA SER A 126 -27.32 -0.68 21.96
C SER A 126 -28.57 0.16 21.69
N SER A 127 -28.60 0.86 20.56
CA SER A 127 -29.75 1.65 20.13
C SER A 127 -30.99 0.80 19.94
N LEU A 128 -30.87 -0.41 19.43
CA LEU A 128 -31.97 -1.33 19.20
C LEU A 128 -32.52 -1.93 20.49
N GLN A 129 -31.78 -1.91 21.59
CA GLN A 129 -32.15 -2.45 22.88
C GLN A 129 -32.94 -1.44 23.76
N ILE A 130 -32.96 -0.19 23.34
CA ILE A 130 -33.71 0.86 24.02
C ILE A 130 -35.12 0.92 23.43
#